data_4e47bd515374af7c1fb2b7e9f752f471
#
_entry.id   4e47bd515374af7c1fb2b7e9f752f471
#
_cell.length_a   1.000
_cell.length_b   1.000
_cell.length_c   1.000
_cell.angle_alpha   90.00
_cell.angle_beta   90.00
_cell.angle_gamma   90.00
#
_symmetry.space_group_name_H-M   'P 1'
#
loop_
_entity.id
_entity.type
_entity.pdbx_description
1 polymer ?
#
loop_
_entity_poly.entity_id
_entity_poly.type
_entity_poly.pdbx_seq_one_letter_code
_entity_poly.pdbx_strand_id
1 'polypeptide(L)'
;MKIISLASDQLELIQQAAQILVDAFKDHSPEAWPTLADGLTEVDEMLADDRILRVALDENENVIGWIGGIEQYDGHVWELHPLVVKPGVQGKGIGRALVQDFEEQVRMRGALTVMLGTDDEDNRTSLSNTDLYEEPWKKINEIKNLKRHPFEFYQKMGYRITGVVPDANGTVKPDILMSKKIQTKQDK
;
A
#
# COMPACT_ATOMS: atom_id res chain seq x y z
N MET A 1 -14.85 2.82 14.45
CA MET A 1 -14.27 2.68 13.10
C MET A 1 -14.99 1.56 12.36
N LYS A 2 -15.40 1.80 11.13
CA LYS A 2 -16.08 0.86 10.21
C LYS A 2 -15.30 0.83 8.89
N ILE A 3 -15.18 -0.33 8.24
CA ILE A 3 -14.55 -0.44 6.92
C ILE A 3 -15.63 -0.86 5.91
N ILE A 4 -15.74 -0.14 4.80
CA ILE A 4 -16.73 -0.37 3.75
C ILE A 4 -16.08 -0.37 2.36
N SER A 5 -16.74 -0.94 1.36
CA SER A 5 -16.43 -0.64 -0.04
C SER A 5 -16.91 0.77 -0.37
N LEU A 6 -16.09 1.52 -1.09
CA LEU A 6 -16.49 2.82 -1.62
C LEU A 6 -17.27 2.59 -2.91
N ALA A 7 -18.39 3.31 -3.08
CA ALA A 7 -19.21 3.26 -4.28
C ALA A 7 -19.10 4.58 -5.07
N SER A 8 -19.30 4.51 -6.38
CA SER A 8 -19.13 5.66 -7.29
C SER A 8 -20.13 6.80 -7.07
N ASP A 9 -21.24 6.55 -6.39
CA ASP A 9 -22.24 7.57 -6.03
C ASP A 9 -21.94 8.29 -4.70
N GLN A 10 -20.93 7.84 -3.94
CA GLN A 10 -20.52 8.43 -2.66
C GLN A 10 -19.50 9.56 -2.84
N LEU A 11 -19.86 10.60 -3.60
CA LEU A 11 -18.98 11.67 -4.04
C LEU A 11 -18.20 12.37 -2.91
N GLU A 12 -18.82 12.56 -1.75
CA GLU A 12 -18.17 13.19 -0.60
C GLU A 12 -17.04 12.31 -0.03
N LEU A 13 -17.26 11.01 0.08
CA LEU A 13 -16.24 10.06 0.54
C LEU A 13 -15.11 9.91 -0.47
N ILE A 14 -15.40 9.94 -1.77
CA ILE A 14 -14.42 9.96 -2.86
C ILE A 14 -13.50 11.16 -2.72
N GLN A 15 -14.07 12.35 -2.52
CA GLN A 15 -13.29 13.57 -2.34
C GLN A 15 -12.41 13.52 -1.08
N GLN A 16 -12.93 13.00 0.02
CA GLN A 16 -12.15 12.81 1.25
C GLN A 16 -11.02 11.79 1.06
N ALA A 17 -11.25 10.68 0.37
CA ALA A 17 -10.24 9.67 0.07
C ALA A 17 -9.12 10.25 -0.79
N ALA A 18 -9.45 11.00 -1.84
CA ALA A 18 -8.50 11.68 -2.70
C ALA A 18 -7.65 12.71 -1.93
N GLN A 19 -8.27 13.52 -1.08
CA GLN A 19 -7.54 14.50 -0.27
C GLN A 19 -6.57 13.82 0.71
N ILE A 20 -6.98 12.71 1.34
CA ILE A 20 -6.11 11.94 2.24
C ILE A 20 -4.91 11.37 1.51
N LEU A 21 -5.07 10.93 0.25
CA LEU A 21 -3.98 10.42 -0.58
C LEU A 21 -2.93 11.51 -0.80
N VAL A 22 -3.35 12.67 -1.30
CA VAL A 22 -2.47 13.82 -1.51
C VAL A 22 -1.73 14.22 -0.22
N ASP A 23 -2.48 14.36 0.88
CA ASP A 23 -1.90 14.79 2.16
C ASP A 23 -0.92 13.76 2.74
N ALA A 24 -1.15 12.47 2.54
CA ALA A 24 -0.32 11.40 3.09
C ALA A 24 1.01 11.24 2.35
N PHE A 25 1.05 11.51 1.05
CA PHE A 25 2.25 11.33 0.21
C PHE A 25 3.07 12.62 0.03
N LYS A 26 2.52 13.77 0.40
CA LYS A 26 3.15 15.09 0.22
C LYS A 26 4.61 15.18 0.67
N ASP A 27 4.98 14.52 1.77
CA ASP A 27 6.30 14.64 2.37
C ASP A 27 7.29 13.56 1.89
N HIS A 28 6.80 12.44 1.33
CA HIS A 28 7.63 11.29 1.00
C HIS A 28 7.70 10.96 -0.49
N SER A 29 6.65 11.25 -1.24
CA SER A 29 6.55 11.06 -2.70
C SER A 29 5.72 12.18 -3.29
N PRO A 30 6.19 13.44 -3.25
CA PRO A 30 5.39 14.63 -3.61
C PRO A 30 4.97 14.67 -5.07
N GLU A 31 5.68 13.96 -5.95
CA GLU A 31 5.39 13.88 -7.38
C GLU A 31 4.34 12.80 -7.74
N ALA A 32 4.02 11.88 -6.82
CA ALA A 32 3.09 10.79 -7.10
C ALA A 32 1.65 11.32 -7.29
N TRP A 33 1.16 12.09 -6.32
CA TRP A 33 -0.17 12.71 -6.39
C TRP A 33 -0.10 14.17 -5.93
N PRO A 34 0.45 15.08 -6.76
CA PRO A 34 0.73 16.46 -6.36
C PRO A 34 -0.52 17.33 -6.15
N THR A 35 -1.65 16.96 -6.76
CA THR A 35 -2.89 17.75 -6.68
C THR A 35 -4.10 16.90 -6.29
N LEU A 36 -5.17 17.55 -5.84
CA LEU A 36 -6.45 16.88 -5.60
C LEU A 36 -7.00 16.21 -6.87
N ALA A 37 -6.74 16.77 -8.06
CA ALA A 37 -7.18 16.18 -9.32
C ALA A 37 -6.48 14.82 -9.56
N ASP A 38 -5.19 14.71 -9.27
CA ASP A 38 -4.45 13.45 -9.36
C ASP A 38 -4.99 12.43 -8.37
N GLY A 39 -5.26 12.86 -7.13
CA GLY A 39 -5.87 12.01 -6.12
C GLY A 39 -7.28 11.52 -6.49
N LEU A 40 -8.10 12.38 -7.14
CA LEU A 40 -9.42 11.99 -7.63
C LEU A 40 -9.31 10.98 -8.78
N THR A 41 -8.35 11.16 -9.68
CA THR A 41 -8.08 10.20 -10.77
C THR A 41 -7.72 8.83 -10.20
N GLU A 42 -6.81 8.77 -9.22
CA GLU A 42 -6.44 7.51 -8.56
C GLU A 42 -7.63 6.81 -7.91
N VAL A 43 -8.46 7.56 -7.17
CA VAL A 43 -9.65 6.97 -6.52
C VAL A 43 -10.66 6.49 -7.57
N ASP A 44 -10.85 7.22 -8.68
CA ASP A 44 -11.74 6.82 -9.77
C ASP A 44 -11.26 5.53 -10.46
N GLU A 45 -9.95 5.40 -10.72
CA GLU A 45 -9.35 4.17 -11.25
C GLU A 45 -9.55 2.98 -10.30
N MET A 46 -9.48 3.20 -8.98
CA MET A 46 -9.72 2.15 -7.98
C MET A 46 -11.20 1.76 -7.84
N LEU A 47 -12.15 2.49 -8.44
CA LEU A 47 -13.57 2.13 -8.49
C LEU A 47 -13.93 1.15 -9.62
N ALA A 48 -12.97 0.77 -10.47
CA ALA A 48 -13.19 -0.20 -11.54
C ALA A 48 -13.51 -1.60 -10.97
N ASP A 49 -14.25 -2.41 -11.75
CA ASP A 49 -14.77 -3.72 -11.32
C ASP A 49 -13.67 -4.75 -11.00
N ASP A 50 -12.50 -4.61 -11.62
CA ASP A 50 -11.31 -5.47 -11.41
C ASP A 50 -10.42 -4.97 -10.26
N ARG A 51 -10.92 -4.03 -9.46
CA ARG A 51 -10.21 -3.42 -8.33
C ARG A 51 -10.90 -3.72 -7.00
N ILE A 52 -10.18 -3.45 -5.94
CA ILE A 52 -10.72 -3.40 -4.59
C ILE A 52 -10.44 -2.01 -4.05
N LEU A 53 -11.48 -1.34 -3.55
CA LEU A 53 -11.35 -0.08 -2.84
C LEU A 53 -12.11 -0.15 -1.52
N ARG A 54 -11.36 -0.08 -0.40
CA ARG A 54 -11.91 -0.15 0.95
C ARG A 54 -11.56 1.10 1.73
N VAL A 55 -12.55 1.74 2.34
CA VAL A 55 -12.37 2.95 3.15
C VAL A 55 -12.69 2.68 4.62
N ALA A 56 -11.86 3.20 5.52
CA ALA A 56 -12.11 3.22 6.96
C ALA A 56 -12.78 4.54 7.33
N LEU A 57 -13.92 4.46 8.01
CA LEU A 57 -14.70 5.59 8.48
C LEU A 57 -14.61 5.73 10.01
N ASP A 58 -14.56 6.96 10.50
CA ASP A 58 -14.67 7.29 11.93
C ASP A 58 -16.15 7.23 12.43
N GLU A 59 -16.40 7.69 13.65
CA GLU A 59 -17.74 7.73 14.26
C GLU A 59 -18.66 8.76 13.61
N ASN A 60 -18.11 9.74 12.91
CA ASN A 60 -18.83 10.78 12.18
C ASN A 60 -18.96 10.46 10.69
N GLU A 61 -18.65 9.23 10.29
CA GLU A 61 -18.66 8.75 8.89
C GLU A 61 -17.64 9.47 7.97
N ASN A 62 -16.60 10.11 8.52
CA ASN A 62 -15.51 10.68 7.73
C ASN A 62 -14.47 9.61 7.40
N VAL A 63 -13.87 9.71 6.21
CA VAL A 63 -12.75 8.85 5.81
C VAL A 63 -11.52 9.18 6.65
N ILE A 64 -10.92 8.15 7.26
CA ILE A 64 -9.69 8.25 8.06
C ILE A 64 -8.54 7.43 7.48
N GLY A 65 -8.77 6.73 6.39
CA GLY A 65 -7.79 5.98 5.61
C GLY A 65 -8.48 5.08 4.61
N TRP A 66 -7.72 4.61 3.62
CA TRP A 66 -8.22 3.67 2.63
C TRP A 66 -7.12 2.79 2.05
N ILE A 67 -7.52 1.73 1.39
CA ILE A 67 -6.64 0.77 0.75
C ILE A 67 -7.24 0.36 -0.59
N GLY A 68 -6.38 0.32 -1.60
CA GLY A 68 -6.70 -0.19 -2.91
C GLY A 68 -6.05 -1.54 -3.17
N GLY A 69 -6.56 -2.24 -4.19
CA GLY A 69 -6.00 -3.48 -4.67
C GLY A 69 -6.24 -3.68 -6.15
N ILE A 70 -5.21 -4.14 -6.82
CA ILE A 70 -5.17 -4.36 -8.26
C ILE A 70 -5.02 -5.85 -8.52
N GLU A 71 -5.92 -6.42 -9.33
CA GLU A 71 -5.81 -7.80 -9.74
C GLU A 71 -4.61 -8.00 -10.67
N GLN A 72 -3.81 -9.05 -10.41
CA GLN A 72 -2.65 -9.45 -11.19
C GLN A 72 -2.70 -10.96 -11.43
N TYR A 73 -2.07 -11.42 -12.52
CA TYR A 73 -1.87 -12.85 -12.81
C TYR A 73 -3.18 -13.66 -12.73
N ASP A 74 -4.23 -13.22 -13.43
CA ASP A 74 -5.54 -13.89 -13.48
C ASP A 74 -6.14 -14.13 -12.08
N GLY A 75 -6.00 -13.16 -11.16
CA GLY A 75 -6.52 -13.22 -9.80
C GLY A 75 -5.71 -14.04 -8.81
N HIS A 76 -4.63 -14.72 -9.24
CA HIS A 76 -3.75 -15.46 -8.33
C HIS A 76 -2.94 -14.55 -7.41
N VAL A 77 -2.61 -13.35 -7.87
CA VAL A 77 -1.88 -12.33 -7.12
C VAL A 77 -2.70 -11.04 -7.10
N TRP A 78 -2.71 -10.36 -5.97
CA TRP A 78 -3.27 -9.02 -5.84
C TRP A 78 -2.18 -8.06 -5.36
N GLU A 79 -2.06 -6.94 -6.04
CA GLU A 79 -1.20 -5.85 -5.62
C GLU A 79 -1.96 -4.94 -4.66
N LEU A 80 -1.41 -4.71 -3.49
CA LEU A 80 -1.89 -3.72 -2.54
C LEU A 80 -1.38 -2.36 -2.99
N HIS A 81 -2.29 -1.49 -3.47
CA HIS A 81 -1.96 -0.16 -3.98
C HIS A 81 -3.19 0.76 -4.00
N PRO A 82 -3.08 1.95 -3.40
CA PRO A 82 -2.17 2.31 -2.32
C PRO A 82 -2.74 1.93 -0.94
N LEU A 83 -1.98 2.14 0.13
CA LEU A 83 -2.45 2.15 1.51
C LEU A 83 -2.18 3.53 2.11
N VAL A 84 -3.23 4.22 2.51
CA VAL A 84 -3.10 5.53 3.15
C VAL A 84 -3.90 5.63 4.44
N VAL A 85 -3.34 6.35 5.41
CA VAL A 85 -4.02 6.71 6.65
C VAL A 85 -3.86 8.21 6.85
N LYS A 86 -4.97 8.88 7.11
CA LYS A 86 -5.04 10.34 7.32
C LYS A 86 -3.94 10.80 8.27
N PRO A 87 -3.15 11.82 7.89
CA PRO A 87 -2.17 12.42 8.80
C PRO A 87 -2.81 12.82 10.13
N GLY A 88 -2.06 12.62 11.25
CA GLY A 88 -2.54 12.92 12.60
C GLY A 88 -3.38 11.82 13.27
N VAL A 89 -3.87 10.80 12.55
CA VAL A 89 -4.55 9.63 13.14
C VAL A 89 -3.79 8.32 12.93
N GLN A 90 -2.60 8.39 12.37
CA GLN A 90 -1.70 7.25 12.19
C GLN A 90 -1.28 6.63 13.55
N GLY A 91 -0.78 5.39 13.53
CA GLY A 91 -0.35 4.69 14.74
C GLY A 91 -1.47 4.13 15.63
N LYS A 92 -2.75 4.34 15.26
CA LYS A 92 -3.94 3.86 16.00
C LYS A 92 -4.50 2.54 15.49
N GLY A 93 -3.76 1.81 14.64
CA GLY A 93 -4.17 0.51 14.11
C GLY A 93 -5.02 0.54 12.85
N ILE A 94 -5.35 1.74 12.30
CA ILE A 94 -6.18 1.89 11.10
C ILE A 94 -5.57 1.16 9.90
N GLY A 95 -4.29 1.39 9.58
CA GLY A 95 -3.61 0.71 8.48
C GLY A 95 -3.59 -0.81 8.65
N ARG A 96 -3.38 -1.31 9.89
CA ARG A 96 -3.47 -2.75 10.18
C ARG A 96 -4.87 -3.31 9.86
N ALA A 97 -5.92 -2.62 10.28
CA ALA A 97 -7.28 -3.05 10.05
C ALA A 97 -7.63 -3.06 8.55
N LEU A 98 -7.19 -2.03 7.80
CA LEU A 98 -7.36 -1.96 6.35
C LEU A 98 -6.66 -3.11 5.62
N VAL A 99 -5.39 -3.42 5.98
CA VAL A 99 -4.65 -4.55 5.38
C VAL A 99 -5.35 -5.88 5.70
N GLN A 100 -5.83 -6.08 6.93
CA GLN A 100 -6.55 -7.31 7.30
C GLN A 100 -7.88 -7.45 6.55
N ASP A 101 -8.64 -6.37 6.40
CA ASP A 101 -9.87 -6.37 5.59
C ASP A 101 -9.57 -6.68 4.12
N PHE A 102 -8.55 -6.04 3.55
CA PHE A 102 -8.10 -6.30 2.18
C PHE A 102 -7.67 -7.75 1.96
N GLU A 103 -6.86 -8.32 2.86
CA GLU A 103 -6.45 -9.72 2.81
C GLU A 103 -7.66 -10.68 2.84
N GLU A 104 -8.70 -10.34 3.59
CA GLU A 104 -9.96 -11.11 3.57
C GLU A 104 -10.70 -10.98 2.24
N GLN A 105 -10.75 -9.77 1.64
CA GLN A 105 -11.40 -9.54 0.35
C GLN A 105 -10.72 -10.34 -0.77
N VAL A 106 -9.38 -10.33 -0.84
CA VAL A 106 -8.65 -11.07 -1.87
C VAL A 106 -8.70 -12.58 -1.62
N ARG A 107 -8.71 -13.02 -0.35
CA ARG A 107 -8.89 -14.43 0.00
C ARG A 107 -10.25 -14.97 -0.48
N MET A 108 -11.32 -14.19 -0.32
CA MET A 108 -12.65 -14.56 -0.82
C MET A 108 -12.70 -14.68 -2.35
N ARG A 109 -11.82 -13.97 -3.05
CA ARG A 109 -11.66 -14.02 -4.51
C ARG A 109 -10.72 -15.15 -4.97
N GLY A 110 -10.16 -15.95 -4.05
CA GLY A 110 -9.30 -17.08 -4.37
C GLY A 110 -7.83 -16.72 -4.60
N ALA A 111 -7.40 -15.52 -4.24
CA ALA A 111 -6.00 -15.12 -4.35
C ALA A 111 -5.08 -16.04 -3.54
N LEU A 112 -3.90 -16.29 -4.08
CA LEU A 112 -2.83 -17.06 -3.45
C LEU A 112 -1.81 -16.16 -2.77
N THR A 113 -1.60 -14.96 -3.31
CA THR A 113 -0.56 -14.02 -2.85
C THR A 113 -1.07 -12.59 -2.89
N VAL A 114 -0.68 -11.81 -1.90
CA VAL A 114 -0.69 -10.34 -1.96
C VAL A 114 0.74 -9.87 -2.10
N MET A 115 0.98 -8.95 -3.03
CA MET A 115 2.25 -8.25 -3.21
C MET A 115 2.07 -6.74 -3.05
N LEU A 116 3.18 -6.04 -2.84
CA LEU A 116 3.24 -4.59 -2.83
C LEU A 116 4.66 -4.12 -3.14
N GLY A 117 4.78 -2.91 -3.67
CA GLY A 117 5.99 -2.10 -3.65
C GLY A 117 5.96 -1.13 -2.47
N THR A 118 7.11 -0.79 -1.94
CA THR A 118 7.25 0.28 -0.95
C THR A 118 8.54 1.06 -1.20
N ASP A 119 8.34 2.23 -1.80
CA ASP A 119 9.39 3.09 -2.34
C ASP A 119 10.29 3.70 -1.26
N ASP A 120 11.59 3.76 -1.53
CA ASP A 120 12.56 4.45 -0.69
C ASP A 120 13.17 5.65 -1.44
N GLU A 121 12.37 6.68 -1.68
CA GLU A 121 12.77 7.89 -2.38
C GLU A 121 13.59 8.86 -1.53
N ASP A 122 13.40 8.83 -0.21
CA ASP A 122 13.96 9.80 0.74
C ASP A 122 15.01 9.21 1.69
N ASN A 123 15.64 8.11 1.28
CA ASN A 123 16.75 7.46 1.98
C ASN A 123 16.37 7.00 3.40
N ARG A 124 15.33 6.22 3.50
CA ARG A 124 14.79 5.71 4.77
C ARG A 124 15.30 4.33 5.13
N THR A 125 15.96 3.65 4.19
CA THR A 125 16.58 2.33 4.43
C THR A 125 18.05 2.31 4.05
N SER A 126 18.76 1.25 4.45
CA SER A 126 20.14 0.99 4.04
C SER A 126 20.28 0.52 2.59
N LEU A 127 19.17 0.32 1.86
CA LEU A 127 19.20 -0.04 0.45
C LEU A 127 19.31 1.18 -0.47
N SER A 128 18.92 2.37 -0.01
CA SER A 128 19.12 3.61 -0.74
C SER A 128 20.58 4.03 -0.74
N ASN A 129 20.99 4.76 -1.77
CA ASN A 129 22.38 5.18 -2.01
C ASN A 129 23.38 3.99 -2.07
N THR A 130 22.90 2.83 -2.51
CA THR A 130 23.68 1.60 -2.57
C THR A 130 23.51 0.97 -3.96
N ASP A 131 24.61 0.51 -4.56
CA ASP A 131 24.54 -0.27 -5.81
C ASP A 131 23.88 -1.63 -5.52
N LEU A 132 22.61 -1.78 -5.89
CA LEU A 132 21.83 -3.00 -5.68
C LEU A 132 21.99 -4.03 -6.80
N TYR A 133 22.79 -3.75 -7.83
CA TYR A 133 23.17 -4.76 -8.83
C TYR A 133 24.32 -5.65 -8.33
N GLU A 134 25.08 -5.19 -7.34
CA GLU A 134 26.11 -5.99 -6.66
C GLU A 134 25.58 -6.61 -5.37
N GLU A 135 25.67 -7.93 -5.25
CA GLU A 135 25.25 -8.72 -4.07
C GLU A 135 23.83 -8.35 -3.52
N PRO A 136 22.77 -8.27 -4.37
CA PRO A 136 21.48 -7.75 -3.94
C PRO A 136 20.90 -8.51 -2.75
N TRP A 137 20.96 -9.83 -2.77
CA TRP A 137 20.40 -10.67 -1.70
C TRP A 137 21.09 -10.48 -0.35
N LYS A 138 22.40 -10.24 -0.32
CA LYS A 138 23.10 -9.92 0.90
C LYS A 138 22.60 -8.59 1.47
N LYS A 139 22.52 -7.56 0.64
CA LYS A 139 22.04 -6.23 1.04
C LYS A 139 20.59 -6.26 1.52
N ILE A 140 19.71 -7.01 0.85
CA ILE A 140 18.32 -7.23 1.27
C ILE A 140 18.26 -7.93 2.63
N ASN A 141 19.07 -8.99 2.86
CA ASN A 141 19.09 -9.70 4.14
C ASN A 141 19.62 -8.84 5.31
N GLU A 142 20.47 -7.86 5.00
CA GLU A 142 21.07 -6.95 5.98
C GLU A 142 20.34 -5.60 6.07
N ILE A 143 19.15 -5.46 5.46
CA ILE A 143 18.39 -4.21 5.42
C ILE A 143 18.17 -3.63 6.82
N LYS A 144 18.39 -2.32 6.93
CA LYS A 144 18.12 -1.55 8.15
C LYS A 144 17.11 -0.45 7.87
N ASN A 145 16.17 -0.28 8.78
CA ASN A 145 15.25 0.85 8.76
C ASN A 145 15.90 2.05 9.44
N LEU A 146 16.19 3.09 8.69
CA LEU A 146 16.91 4.27 9.18
C LEU A 146 15.96 5.39 9.64
N LYS A 147 14.77 5.50 8.99
CA LYS A 147 13.84 6.62 9.20
C LYS A 147 12.37 6.18 9.14
N ARG A 148 12.00 5.12 9.84
CA ARG A 148 10.60 4.60 9.91
C ARG A 148 10.00 4.26 8.53
N HIS A 149 10.78 3.63 7.67
CA HIS A 149 10.29 3.16 6.38
C HIS A 149 9.16 2.12 6.56
N PRO A 150 8.11 2.10 5.72
CA PRO A 150 6.94 1.23 5.88
C PRO A 150 7.21 -0.27 5.83
N PHE A 151 8.34 -0.75 5.26
CA PHE A 151 8.59 -2.19 5.13
C PHE A 151 8.46 -2.95 6.45
N GLU A 152 8.87 -2.37 7.59
CA GLU A 152 8.71 -3.02 8.90
C GLU A 152 7.25 -3.14 9.34
N PHE A 153 6.39 -2.21 8.94
CA PHE A 153 4.95 -2.34 9.18
C PHE A 153 4.42 -3.57 8.45
N TYR A 154 4.77 -3.75 7.20
CA TYR A 154 4.36 -4.91 6.41
C TYR A 154 4.99 -6.21 6.92
N GLN A 155 6.25 -6.20 7.38
CA GLN A 155 6.85 -7.36 8.05
C GLN A 155 6.04 -7.79 9.29
N LYS A 156 5.58 -6.83 10.12
CA LYS A 156 4.71 -7.10 11.29
C LYS A 156 3.32 -7.62 10.89
N MET A 157 2.91 -7.40 9.65
CA MET A 157 1.69 -7.96 9.05
C MET A 157 1.93 -9.34 8.40
N GLY A 158 3.17 -9.85 8.40
CA GLY A 158 3.55 -11.15 7.87
C GLY A 158 4.03 -11.15 6.42
N TYR A 159 4.21 -9.97 5.81
CA TYR A 159 4.86 -9.85 4.50
C TYR A 159 6.37 -10.10 4.63
N ARG A 160 6.97 -10.59 3.55
CA ARG A 160 8.40 -10.77 3.42
C ARG A 160 8.92 -10.00 2.23
N ILE A 161 10.14 -9.50 2.32
CA ILE A 161 10.82 -8.90 1.15
C ILE A 161 11.08 -10.04 0.16
N THR A 162 10.60 -9.87 -1.06
CA THR A 162 10.74 -10.84 -2.16
C THR A 162 11.61 -10.34 -3.29
N GLY A 163 12.00 -9.09 -3.25
CA GLY A 163 12.91 -8.48 -4.21
C GLY A 163 13.06 -6.97 -4.01
N VAL A 164 13.79 -6.36 -4.94
CA VAL A 164 13.92 -4.90 -5.07
C VAL A 164 13.98 -4.53 -6.55
N VAL A 165 13.49 -3.35 -6.88
CA VAL A 165 13.77 -2.68 -8.17
C VAL A 165 14.77 -1.56 -7.86
N PRO A 166 16.05 -1.66 -8.28
CA PRO A 166 17.14 -0.83 -7.75
C PRO A 166 16.96 0.68 -7.95
N ASP A 167 16.57 1.10 -9.13
CA ASP A 167 16.50 2.51 -9.54
C ASP A 167 15.07 2.93 -9.87
N ALA A 168 14.07 2.33 -9.24
CA ALA A 168 12.66 2.54 -9.54
C ALA A 168 12.24 4.01 -9.48
N ASN A 169 12.78 4.76 -8.51
CA ASN A 169 12.42 6.15 -8.22
C ASN A 169 13.57 7.12 -8.52
N GLY A 170 14.47 6.72 -9.43
CA GLY A 170 15.68 7.44 -9.78
C GLY A 170 16.95 6.75 -9.25
N THR A 171 18.12 7.24 -9.62
CA THR A 171 19.40 6.61 -9.30
C THR A 171 19.54 6.31 -7.82
N VAL A 172 19.82 5.04 -7.48
CA VAL A 172 19.96 4.47 -6.14
C VAL A 172 18.77 4.72 -5.19
N LYS A 173 17.56 4.86 -5.77
CA LYS A 173 16.29 4.97 -5.05
C LYS A 173 15.42 3.76 -5.35
N PRO A 174 15.52 2.69 -4.56
CA PRO A 174 14.84 1.44 -4.85
C PRO A 174 13.35 1.46 -4.50
N ASP A 175 12.59 0.59 -5.18
CA ASP A 175 11.35 0.08 -4.67
C ASP A 175 11.58 -1.29 -4.02
N ILE A 176 11.08 -1.49 -2.81
CA ILE A 176 11.22 -2.73 -2.03
C ILE A 176 9.96 -3.57 -2.22
N LEU A 177 10.09 -4.67 -2.96
CA LEU A 177 8.99 -5.57 -3.25
C LEU A 177 8.76 -6.51 -2.06
N MET A 178 7.51 -6.59 -1.61
CA MET A 178 7.12 -7.47 -0.51
C MET A 178 5.91 -8.33 -0.89
N SER A 179 5.86 -9.55 -0.36
CA SER A 179 4.76 -10.46 -0.64
C SER A 179 4.36 -11.26 0.60
N LYS A 180 3.10 -11.70 0.60
CA LYS A 180 2.52 -12.55 1.64
C LYS A 180 1.65 -13.63 1.00
N LYS A 181 1.85 -14.89 1.41
CA LYS A 181 0.94 -15.99 1.05
C LYS A 181 -0.41 -15.77 1.74
N ILE A 182 -1.48 -15.84 0.96
CA ILE A 182 -2.85 -15.83 1.46
C ILE A 182 -3.29 -17.29 1.65
N GLN A 183 -3.57 -17.69 2.90
CA GLN A 183 -4.05 -19.04 3.18
C GLN A 183 -5.48 -19.19 2.70
N THR A 184 -5.71 -20.16 1.83
CA THR A 184 -7.06 -20.56 1.41
C THR A 184 -7.69 -21.48 2.46
N LYS A 185 -9.04 -21.57 2.48
CA LYS A 185 -9.74 -22.48 3.42
C LYS A 185 -9.40 -23.96 3.21
N GLN A 186 -8.71 -24.30 2.12
CA GLN A 186 -8.28 -25.67 1.80
C GLN A 186 -6.93 -26.05 2.43
N ASP A 187 -6.20 -25.10 3.01
CA ASP A 187 -4.89 -25.32 3.63
C ASP A 187 -5.00 -25.75 5.13
N LYS A 188 -6.17 -26.22 5.59
CA LYS A 188 -6.40 -26.73 6.95
C LYS A 188 -6.78 -28.21 6.94
#